data_d041611d8178e2a0e037149fabd7107a
#
_entry.id   d041611d8178e2a0e037149fabd7107a
#
_cell.length_a   1.000
_cell.length_b   1.000
_cell.length_c   1.000
_cell.angle_alpha   90.00
_cell.angle_beta   90.00
_cell.angle_gamma   90.00
#
_symmetry.space_group_name_H-M   'P 1'
#
loop_
_entity.id
_entity.type
_entity.pdbx_description
1 polymer ?
#
loop_
_entity_poly.entity_id
_entity_poly.type
_entity_poly.pdbx_seq_one_letter_code
_entity_poly.pdbx_strand_id
1 'polypeptide(L)'
;MKIVFLTALGVGGATVIGAVLGFVFKKNSHRFSDITLGFAAGVMLAAAIIGLILPSLGDGIVSLIVTIAGVFCGALCLNFIDRLTPHLHKLVGVDSESHPDGTSKLNKVLLFVLAIAIHNIPEGIAAGVGFGAGSTSDALAVAGGIALQNIPEGMVIIAVSYTHLTLPTILTV
;
A
#
# COMPACT_ATOMS: atom_id res chain seq x y z
N MET A 1 2.48 24.18 5.38
CA MET A 1 3.52 23.26 5.87
C MET A 1 3.03 22.37 7.02
N LYS A 2 2.48 22.91 8.14
CA LYS A 2 2.03 22.09 9.27
C LYS A 2 0.95 21.08 8.89
N ILE A 3 -0.05 21.49 8.09
CA ILE A 3 -1.16 20.59 7.68
C ILE A 3 -0.65 19.44 6.80
N VAL A 4 0.26 19.70 5.87
CA VAL A 4 0.85 18.67 5.00
C VAL A 4 1.61 17.63 5.85
N PHE A 5 2.39 18.09 6.81
CA PHE A 5 3.14 17.21 7.71
C PHE A 5 2.20 16.36 8.58
N LEU A 6 1.16 16.96 9.17
CA LEU A 6 0.19 16.23 9.98
C LEU A 6 -0.60 15.22 9.14
N THR A 7 -0.94 15.57 7.90
CA THR A 7 -1.61 14.66 6.96
C THR A 7 -0.71 13.49 6.60
N ALA A 8 0.57 13.75 6.31
CA ALA A 8 1.54 12.68 6.02
C ALA A 8 1.71 11.73 7.21
N LEU A 9 1.78 12.26 8.44
CA LEU A 9 1.79 11.45 9.66
C LEU A 9 0.49 10.66 9.84
N GLY A 10 -0.66 11.25 9.49
CA GLY A 10 -1.96 10.58 9.56
C GLY A 10 -2.07 9.42 8.58
N VAL A 11 -1.64 9.65 7.34
CA VAL A 11 -1.63 8.61 6.28
C VAL A 11 -0.72 7.45 6.65
N GLY A 12 0.53 7.73 7.04
CA GLY A 12 1.47 6.69 7.48
C GLY A 12 1.05 6.03 8.81
N GLY A 13 0.49 6.82 9.74
CA GLY A 13 -0.03 6.32 11.01
C GLY A 13 -1.20 5.35 10.86
N ALA A 14 -2.01 5.51 9.80
CA ALA A 14 -3.12 4.62 9.50
C ALA A 14 -2.65 3.18 9.24
N THR A 15 -1.54 2.99 8.52
CA THR A 15 -0.92 1.67 8.32
C THR A 15 -0.49 1.04 9.64
N VAL A 16 0.08 1.84 10.56
CA VAL A 16 0.48 1.38 11.90
C VAL A 16 -0.75 0.96 12.72
N ILE A 17 -1.83 1.77 12.68
CA ILE A 17 -3.10 1.43 13.33
C ILE A 17 -3.64 0.11 12.77
N GLY A 18 -3.63 -0.05 11.44
CA GLY A 18 -4.01 -1.28 10.77
C GLY A 18 -3.19 -2.49 11.24
N ALA A 19 -1.87 -2.34 11.35
CA ALA A 19 -0.99 -3.39 11.84
C ALA A 19 -1.32 -3.79 13.29
N VAL A 20 -1.59 -2.83 14.17
CA VAL A 20 -2.01 -3.10 15.56
C VAL A 20 -3.35 -3.84 15.58
N LEU A 21 -4.32 -3.41 14.77
CA LEU A 21 -5.60 -4.10 14.64
C LEU A 21 -5.42 -5.53 14.11
N GLY A 22 -4.59 -5.73 13.09
CA GLY A 22 -4.25 -7.05 12.56
C GLY A 22 -3.64 -7.97 13.61
N PHE A 23 -2.82 -7.41 14.51
CA PHE A 23 -2.26 -8.16 15.64
C PHE A 23 -3.32 -8.57 16.67
N VAL A 24 -4.32 -7.72 16.93
CA VAL A 24 -5.43 -8.01 17.86
C VAL A 24 -6.35 -9.08 17.26
N PHE A 25 -6.64 -9.01 15.95
CA PHE A 25 -7.52 -9.92 15.25
C PHE A 25 -6.79 -11.10 14.59
N LYS A 26 -5.83 -11.71 15.28
CA LYS A 26 -4.93 -12.79 14.77
C LYS A 26 -5.61 -13.98 14.07
N LYS A 27 -6.87 -14.25 14.34
CA LYS A 27 -7.65 -15.36 13.76
C LYS A 27 -8.58 -14.88 12.65
N ASN A 28 -8.05 -14.19 11.65
CA ASN A 28 -8.85 -13.75 10.53
C ASN A 28 -9.16 -14.92 9.58
N SER A 29 -10.43 -15.09 9.24
CA SER A 29 -10.82 -16.01 8.18
C SER A 29 -10.37 -15.46 6.83
N HIS A 30 -10.12 -16.33 5.85
CA HIS A 30 -9.82 -15.91 4.46
C HIS A 30 -10.87 -14.92 3.92
N ARG A 31 -12.15 -15.17 4.23
CA ARG A 31 -13.25 -14.25 3.84
C ARG A 31 -13.10 -12.83 4.40
N PHE A 32 -12.65 -12.71 5.65
CA PHE A 32 -12.42 -11.38 6.23
C PHE A 32 -11.29 -10.64 5.52
N SER A 33 -10.19 -11.34 5.23
CA SER A 33 -9.08 -10.76 4.46
C SER A 33 -9.51 -10.34 3.06
N ASP A 34 -10.29 -11.16 2.36
CA ASP A 34 -10.78 -10.86 1.01
C ASP A 34 -11.70 -9.63 1.00
N ILE A 35 -12.61 -9.51 1.97
CA ILE A 35 -13.49 -8.35 2.12
C ILE A 35 -12.67 -7.09 2.42
N THR A 36 -11.71 -7.19 3.32
CA THR A 36 -10.86 -6.08 3.76
C THR A 36 -9.99 -5.57 2.61
N LEU A 37 -9.38 -6.48 1.85
CA LEU A 37 -8.61 -6.13 0.66
C LEU A 37 -9.48 -5.58 -0.47
N GLY A 38 -10.65 -6.16 -0.71
CA GLY A 38 -11.61 -5.65 -1.69
C GLY A 38 -12.09 -4.24 -1.36
N PHE A 39 -12.35 -3.96 -0.08
CA PHE A 39 -12.67 -2.62 0.40
C PHE A 39 -11.51 -1.64 0.15
N ALA A 40 -10.28 -2.00 0.53
CA ALA A 40 -9.10 -1.17 0.29
C ALA A 40 -8.90 -0.85 -1.18
N ALA A 41 -8.99 -1.87 -2.06
CA ALA A 41 -8.89 -1.70 -3.50
C ALA A 41 -9.97 -0.76 -4.07
N GLY A 42 -11.21 -0.87 -3.57
CA GLY A 42 -12.31 0.02 -3.95
C GLY A 42 -12.07 1.47 -3.55
N VAL A 43 -11.59 1.71 -2.34
CA VAL A 43 -11.25 3.06 -1.84
C VAL A 43 -10.08 3.64 -2.65
N MET A 44 -9.04 2.84 -2.93
CA MET A 44 -7.90 3.26 -3.75
C MET A 44 -8.33 3.67 -5.16
N LEU A 45 -9.17 2.86 -5.80
CA LEU A 45 -9.69 3.16 -7.14
C LEU A 45 -10.54 4.43 -7.13
N ALA A 46 -11.39 4.62 -6.13
CA ALA A 46 -12.20 5.82 -5.98
C ALA A 46 -11.32 7.07 -5.75
N ALA A 47 -10.30 7.00 -4.88
CA ALA A 47 -9.36 8.08 -4.65
C ALA A 47 -8.58 8.44 -5.92
N ALA A 48 -8.12 7.45 -6.68
CA ALA A 48 -7.40 7.67 -7.94
C ALA A 48 -8.29 8.34 -9.01
N ILE A 49 -9.50 7.82 -9.22
CA ILE A 49 -10.39 8.33 -10.27
C ILE A 49 -11.00 9.68 -9.87
N ILE A 50 -11.65 9.74 -8.72
CA ILE A 50 -12.43 10.92 -8.29
C ILE A 50 -11.50 12.00 -7.74
N GLY A 51 -10.48 11.59 -6.99
CA GLY A 51 -9.58 12.53 -6.30
C GLY A 51 -8.43 13.07 -7.15
N LEU A 52 -7.97 12.32 -8.16
CA LEU A 52 -6.80 12.69 -8.95
C LEU A 52 -7.10 12.82 -10.45
N ILE A 53 -7.68 11.79 -11.08
CA ILE A 53 -7.88 11.78 -12.53
C ILE A 53 -8.95 12.81 -12.95
N LEU A 54 -10.14 12.75 -12.37
CA LEU A 54 -11.23 13.66 -12.74
C LEU A 54 -10.85 15.14 -12.56
N PRO A 55 -10.24 15.57 -11.45
CA PRO A 55 -9.81 16.96 -11.31
C PRO A 55 -8.70 17.37 -12.28
N SER A 56 -7.88 16.43 -12.76
CA SER A 56 -6.79 16.71 -13.72
C SER A 56 -7.26 16.87 -15.17
N LEU A 57 -8.47 16.42 -15.51
CA LEU A 57 -8.97 16.47 -16.88
C LEU A 57 -9.19 17.89 -17.42
N GLY A 58 -9.53 18.88 -16.57
CA GLY A 58 -9.70 20.28 -16.96
C GLY A 58 -10.56 20.50 -18.22
N ASP A 59 -10.60 21.74 -18.73
CA ASP A 59 -11.45 22.12 -19.85
C ASP A 59 -10.68 22.17 -21.19
N GLY A 60 -9.88 21.17 -21.52
CA GLY A 60 -9.17 21.21 -22.81
C GLY A 60 -8.43 19.96 -23.20
N ILE A 61 -8.14 19.86 -24.51
CA ILE A 61 -7.40 18.72 -25.08
C ILE A 61 -6.00 18.60 -24.47
N VAL A 62 -5.38 19.68 -24.06
CA VAL A 62 -4.04 19.69 -23.47
C VAL A 62 -4.06 19.03 -22.09
N SER A 63 -5.02 19.36 -21.22
CA SER A 63 -5.16 18.73 -19.91
C SER A 63 -5.48 17.23 -20.03
N LEU A 64 -6.32 16.86 -21.01
CA LEU A 64 -6.59 15.45 -21.30
C LEU A 64 -5.31 14.69 -21.69
N ILE A 65 -4.52 15.25 -22.62
CA ILE A 65 -3.25 14.63 -23.06
C ILE A 65 -2.26 14.51 -21.89
N VAL A 66 -2.13 15.57 -21.09
CA VAL A 66 -1.24 15.57 -19.91
C VAL A 66 -1.68 14.54 -18.89
N THR A 67 -2.98 14.43 -18.63
CA THR A 67 -3.53 13.41 -17.70
C THR A 67 -3.25 12.00 -18.20
N ILE A 68 -3.53 11.72 -19.49
CA ILE A 68 -3.24 10.41 -20.08
C ILE A 68 -1.74 10.10 -20.00
N ALA A 69 -0.88 11.04 -20.38
CA ALA A 69 0.56 10.88 -20.29
C ALA A 69 1.02 10.63 -18.84
N GLY A 70 0.44 11.34 -17.87
CA GLY A 70 0.72 11.16 -16.44
C GLY A 70 0.38 9.76 -15.96
N VAL A 71 -0.78 9.23 -16.33
CA VAL A 71 -1.20 7.85 -15.99
C VAL A 71 -0.23 6.82 -16.58
N PHE A 72 0.13 6.96 -17.86
CA PHE A 72 1.09 6.05 -18.50
C PHE A 72 2.49 6.16 -17.89
N CYS A 73 2.99 7.38 -17.63
CA CYS A 73 4.28 7.58 -16.96
C CYS A 73 4.28 6.98 -15.55
N GLY A 74 3.20 7.15 -14.78
CA GLY A 74 3.05 6.54 -13.46
C GLY A 74 3.09 5.01 -13.53
N ALA A 75 2.35 4.41 -14.46
CA ALA A 75 2.34 2.97 -14.68
C ALA A 75 3.72 2.43 -15.08
N LEU A 76 4.44 3.15 -15.97
CA LEU A 76 5.80 2.79 -16.37
C LEU A 76 6.79 2.94 -15.20
N CYS A 77 6.65 3.99 -14.40
CA CYS A 77 7.48 4.20 -13.21
C CYS A 77 7.30 3.05 -12.21
N LEU A 78 6.05 2.65 -11.91
CA LEU A 78 5.76 1.52 -11.04
C LEU A 78 6.32 0.21 -11.59
N ASN A 79 6.14 -0.04 -12.90
CA ASN A 79 6.71 -1.21 -13.56
C ASN A 79 8.25 -1.24 -13.49
N PHE A 80 8.89 -0.06 -13.61
CA PHE A 80 10.34 0.08 -13.49
C PHE A 80 10.80 -0.20 -12.04
N ILE A 81 10.10 0.35 -11.04
CA ILE A 81 10.39 0.10 -9.62
C ILE A 81 10.21 -1.39 -9.31
N ASP A 82 9.15 -2.02 -9.80
CA ASP A 82 8.89 -3.45 -9.63
C ASP A 82 10.00 -4.31 -10.26
N ARG A 83 10.51 -3.91 -11.43
CA ARG A 83 11.65 -4.57 -12.08
C ARG A 83 12.99 -4.36 -11.35
N LEU A 84 13.17 -3.25 -10.67
CA LEU A 84 14.36 -3.01 -9.83
C LEU A 84 14.31 -3.81 -8.52
N THR A 85 13.14 -4.29 -8.12
CA THR A 85 12.93 -5.15 -6.94
C THR A 85 12.75 -6.65 -7.26
N PRO A 86 13.29 -7.23 -8.37
CA PRO A 86 13.01 -8.61 -8.79
C PRO A 86 13.52 -9.66 -7.81
N HIS A 87 14.41 -9.30 -6.91
CA HIS A 87 14.95 -10.17 -5.87
C HIS A 87 14.00 -10.35 -4.68
N LEU A 88 13.01 -9.45 -4.50
CA LEU A 88 12.02 -9.58 -3.45
C LEU A 88 11.11 -10.80 -3.64
N HIS A 89 10.64 -11.06 -4.87
CA HIS A 89 9.81 -12.22 -5.17
C HIS A 89 10.56 -13.55 -4.99
N LYS A 90 11.84 -13.60 -5.34
CA LYS A 90 12.70 -14.79 -5.08
C LYS A 90 13.05 -14.96 -3.61
N LEU A 91 13.17 -13.86 -2.85
CA LEU A 91 13.51 -13.86 -1.43
C LEU A 91 12.30 -14.09 -0.52
N VAL A 92 11.09 -13.70 -0.94
CA VAL A 92 9.84 -13.98 -0.22
C VAL A 92 9.39 -15.43 -0.40
N GLY A 93 10.06 -16.19 -1.30
CA GLY A 93 9.96 -17.66 -1.36
C GLY A 93 8.57 -18.17 -1.73
N VAL A 94 8.05 -17.72 -2.87
CA VAL A 94 7.02 -18.48 -3.59
C VAL A 94 7.64 -19.70 -4.25
N ASP A 95 8.97 -19.77 -4.37
CA ASP A 95 9.67 -20.96 -4.80
C ASP A 95 10.13 -21.76 -3.58
N SER A 96 9.50 -22.93 -3.44
CA SER A 96 9.77 -23.97 -2.46
C SER A 96 11.18 -24.55 -2.64
N GLU A 97 12.18 -23.99 -1.99
CA GLU A 97 13.38 -24.76 -1.67
C GLU A 97 13.86 -24.42 -0.26
N SER A 98 13.87 -25.44 0.56
CA SER A 98 14.18 -25.49 1.97
C SER A 98 15.64 -25.17 2.25
N HIS A 99 15.88 -24.11 3.04
CA HIS A 99 17.10 -24.01 3.82
C HIS A 99 16.79 -23.90 5.32
N PRO A 100 17.50 -24.64 6.20
CA PRO A 100 17.11 -24.86 7.58
C PRO A 100 17.61 -23.84 8.60
N ASP A 101 17.84 -22.57 8.23
CA ASP A 101 18.38 -21.58 9.14
C ASP A 101 17.38 -20.47 9.49
N GLY A 102 17.20 -20.25 10.81
CA GLY A 102 16.26 -19.28 11.38
C GLY A 102 16.42 -17.83 10.93
N THR A 103 17.57 -17.45 10.36
CA THR A 103 17.86 -16.15 9.74
C THR A 103 17.01 -15.89 8.47
N SER A 104 16.56 -16.93 7.78
CA SER A 104 15.78 -16.79 6.55
C SER A 104 14.37 -16.24 6.79
N LYS A 105 13.75 -16.50 7.94
CA LYS A 105 12.38 -16.07 8.26
C LYS A 105 12.28 -14.57 8.55
N LEU A 106 13.23 -14.05 9.34
CA LEU A 106 13.28 -12.61 9.65
C LEU A 106 13.53 -11.77 8.40
N ASN A 107 14.43 -12.27 7.52
CA ASN A 107 14.70 -11.60 6.25
C ASN A 107 13.48 -11.54 5.34
N LYS A 108 12.64 -12.60 5.29
CA LYS A 108 11.40 -12.62 4.52
C LYS A 108 10.40 -11.58 5.02
N VAL A 109 10.21 -11.47 6.32
CA VAL A 109 9.32 -10.46 6.92
C VAL A 109 9.85 -9.04 6.66
N LEU A 110 11.15 -8.82 6.82
CA LEU A 110 11.76 -7.51 6.57
C LEU A 110 11.59 -7.09 5.10
N LEU A 111 11.80 -8.01 4.16
CA LEU A 111 11.62 -7.75 2.73
C LEU A 111 10.16 -7.48 2.38
N PHE A 112 9.21 -8.18 3.01
CA PHE A 112 7.79 -7.92 2.84
C PHE A 112 7.40 -6.52 3.35
N VAL A 113 7.88 -6.13 4.54
CA VAL A 113 7.69 -4.78 5.09
C VAL A 113 8.30 -3.72 4.18
N LEU A 114 9.49 -3.98 3.63
CA LEU A 114 10.15 -3.07 2.69
C LEU A 114 9.35 -2.93 1.38
N ALA A 115 8.81 -4.04 0.85
CA ALA A 115 7.97 -4.00 -0.35
C ALA A 115 6.74 -3.11 -0.15
N ILE A 116 6.07 -3.21 1.00
CA ILE A 116 4.91 -2.37 1.34
C ILE A 116 5.34 -0.92 1.55
N ALA A 117 6.48 -0.67 2.19
CA ALA A 117 7.01 0.68 2.33
C ALA A 117 7.27 1.34 0.97
N ILE A 118 7.79 0.58 0.00
CA ILE A 118 7.98 1.04 -1.38
C ILE A 118 6.63 1.28 -2.08
N HIS A 119 5.64 0.42 -1.85
CA HIS A 119 4.28 0.58 -2.38
C HIS A 119 3.62 1.87 -1.87
N ASN A 120 3.84 2.24 -0.63
CA ASN A 120 3.29 3.45 -0.01
C ASN A 120 3.95 4.77 -0.49
N ILE A 121 5.08 4.71 -1.23
CA ILE A 121 5.72 5.92 -1.78
C ILE A 121 4.80 6.64 -2.79
N PRO A 122 4.22 5.98 -3.81
CA PRO A 122 3.28 6.61 -4.72
C PRO A 122 2.06 7.21 -4.03
N GLU A 123 1.56 6.55 -3.00
CA GLU A 123 0.42 7.03 -2.21
C GLU A 123 0.76 8.32 -1.43
N GLY A 124 1.95 8.35 -0.82
CA GLY A 124 2.44 9.55 -0.16
C GLY A 124 2.63 10.73 -1.12
N ILE A 125 3.11 10.45 -2.34
CA ILE A 125 3.23 11.45 -3.41
C ILE A 125 1.83 11.94 -3.82
N ALA A 126 0.87 11.04 -4.02
CA ALA A 126 -0.51 11.38 -4.40
C ALA A 126 -1.18 12.28 -3.34
N ALA A 127 -1.04 11.94 -2.06
CA ALA A 127 -1.52 12.75 -0.95
C ALA A 127 -0.85 14.14 -0.94
N GLY A 128 0.47 14.21 -1.22
CA GLY A 128 1.24 15.44 -1.23
C GLY A 128 0.88 16.38 -2.39
N VAL A 129 0.72 15.84 -3.59
CA VAL A 129 0.39 16.61 -4.80
C VAL A 129 -0.95 17.33 -4.66
N GLY A 130 -1.94 16.72 -4.01
CA GLY A 130 -3.23 17.35 -3.74
C GLY A 130 -3.11 18.72 -3.05
N PHE A 131 -2.14 18.90 -2.15
CA PHE A 131 -1.90 20.18 -1.46
C PHE A 131 -1.23 21.25 -2.34
N GLY A 132 -0.59 20.85 -3.44
CA GLY A 132 0.06 21.78 -4.37
C GLY A 132 -0.85 22.24 -5.51
N ALA A 133 -1.84 21.45 -5.88
CA ALA A 133 -2.61 21.61 -7.11
C ALA A 133 -4.03 22.16 -6.91
N GLY A 134 -4.58 22.17 -5.68
CA GLY A 134 -6.00 22.47 -5.51
C GLY A 134 -6.39 23.04 -4.15
N SER A 135 -7.65 22.85 -3.80
CA SER A 135 -8.17 23.24 -2.50
C SER A 135 -7.65 22.29 -1.41
N THR A 136 -7.42 22.83 -0.22
CA THR A 136 -7.01 22.04 0.95
C THR A 136 -8.04 20.97 1.30
N SER A 137 -9.34 21.19 1.03
CA SER A 137 -10.41 20.22 1.26
C SER A 137 -10.28 19.00 0.35
N ASP A 138 -9.97 19.21 -0.93
CA ASP A 138 -9.82 18.10 -1.89
C ASP A 138 -8.57 17.27 -1.58
N ALA A 139 -7.47 17.96 -1.23
CA ALA A 139 -6.26 17.31 -0.76
C ALA A 139 -6.50 16.43 0.48
N LEU A 140 -7.26 16.95 1.45
CA LEU A 140 -7.63 16.19 2.65
C LEU A 140 -8.58 15.01 2.35
N ALA A 141 -9.48 15.16 1.37
CA ALA A 141 -10.36 14.08 0.94
C ALA A 141 -9.56 12.92 0.32
N VAL A 142 -8.61 13.23 -0.58
CA VAL A 142 -7.70 12.24 -1.17
C VAL A 142 -6.85 11.56 -0.09
N ALA A 143 -6.20 12.35 0.76
CA ALA A 143 -5.37 11.84 1.84
C ALA A 143 -6.18 11.00 2.86
N GLY A 144 -7.44 11.39 3.13
CA GLY A 144 -8.37 10.64 3.97
C GLY A 144 -8.74 9.29 3.35
N GLY A 145 -8.97 9.23 2.05
CA GLY A 145 -9.17 7.99 1.30
C GLY A 145 -7.96 7.07 1.41
N ILE A 146 -6.75 7.62 1.17
CA ILE A 146 -5.50 6.86 1.31
C ILE A 146 -5.30 6.37 2.75
N ALA A 147 -5.53 7.21 3.76
CA ALA A 147 -5.44 6.79 5.15
C ALA A 147 -6.45 5.66 5.48
N LEU A 148 -7.66 5.74 4.94
CA LEU A 148 -8.71 4.75 5.18
C LEU A 148 -8.34 3.38 4.59
N GLN A 149 -7.73 3.32 3.41
CA GLN A 149 -7.26 2.07 2.80
C GLN A 149 -6.01 1.50 3.47
N ASN A 150 -5.15 2.36 4.01
CA ASN A 150 -3.92 1.94 4.71
C ASN A 150 -4.20 1.14 5.99
N ILE A 151 -5.37 1.30 6.61
CA ILE A 151 -5.78 0.47 7.75
C ILE A 151 -5.93 -1.00 7.35
N PRO A 152 -6.77 -1.38 6.37
CA PRO A 152 -6.81 -2.73 5.81
C PRO A 152 -5.46 -3.29 5.39
N GLU A 153 -4.66 -2.48 4.71
CA GLU A 153 -3.34 -2.88 4.25
C GLU A 153 -2.42 -3.25 5.43
N GLY A 154 -2.37 -2.39 6.45
CA GLY A 154 -1.63 -2.68 7.68
C GLY A 154 -2.08 -3.96 8.39
N MET A 155 -3.40 -4.26 8.38
CA MET A 155 -3.93 -5.50 8.95
C MET A 155 -3.42 -6.74 8.20
N VAL A 156 -3.36 -6.69 6.88
CA VAL A 156 -2.88 -7.81 6.05
C VAL A 156 -1.39 -8.06 6.25
N ILE A 157 -0.58 -7.02 6.45
CA ILE A 157 0.85 -7.15 6.77
C ILE A 157 1.06 -8.09 7.95
N ILE A 158 0.32 -7.89 9.02
CA ILE A 158 0.45 -8.71 10.22
C ILE A 158 -0.11 -10.12 9.99
N ALA A 159 -1.23 -10.27 9.29
CA ALA A 159 -1.82 -11.57 8.99
C ALA A 159 -0.84 -12.45 8.20
N VAL A 160 -0.21 -11.90 7.15
CA VAL A 160 0.79 -12.60 6.33
C VAL A 160 2.06 -12.90 7.15
N SER A 161 2.57 -11.92 7.88
CA SER A 161 3.77 -12.11 8.72
C SER A 161 3.56 -13.19 9.77
N TYR A 162 2.38 -13.26 10.40
CA TYR A 162 2.05 -14.24 11.41
C TYR A 162 1.97 -15.66 10.82
N THR A 163 1.34 -15.84 9.66
CA THR A 163 1.26 -17.15 9.00
C THR A 163 2.64 -17.68 8.62
N HIS A 164 3.52 -16.82 8.10
CA HIS A 164 4.88 -17.24 7.74
C HIS A 164 5.80 -17.53 8.94
N LEU A 165 5.55 -16.90 10.10
CA LEU A 165 6.36 -17.13 11.31
C LEU A 165 5.89 -18.32 12.15
N THR A 166 4.58 -18.65 12.14
CA THR A 166 4.00 -19.62 13.09
C THR A 166 3.65 -20.98 12.49
N LEU A 167 3.36 -21.08 11.19
CA LEU A 167 2.97 -22.35 10.56
C LEU A 167 3.98 -23.50 10.63
N PRO A 168 5.31 -23.29 10.63
CA PRO A 168 6.25 -24.41 10.76
C PRO A 168 6.31 -25.03 12.15
N THR A 169 5.79 -24.38 13.19
CA THR A 169 5.86 -24.86 14.58
C THR A 169 4.72 -25.81 14.95
N ILE A 170 3.65 -25.88 14.14
CA ILE A 170 2.46 -26.71 14.43
C ILE A 170 2.54 -28.09 13.78
N LEU A 171 3.45 -28.29 12.82
CA LEU A 171 3.61 -29.58 12.12
C LEU A 171 4.67 -30.51 12.73
N THR A 172 5.20 -30.20 13.91
CA THR A 172 6.18 -31.03 14.64
C THR A 172 5.61 -31.58 15.97
N VAL A 173 4.31 -31.84 16.05
CA VAL A 173 3.73 -32.64 17.15
C VAL A 173 3.00 -33.83 16.58
#